data_188b7202c78afa51d5e71290a4031aa9
#
_entry.id   188b7202c78afa51d5e71290a4031aa9
#
_cell.length_a   1.000
_cell.length_b   1.000
_cell.length_c   1.000
_cell.angle_alpha   90.00
_cell.angle_beta   90.00
_cell.angle_gamma   90.00
#
_symmetry.space_group_name_H-M   'P 1'
#
loop_
_entity.id
_entity.type
_entity.pdbx_description
1 polymer ?
#
loop_
_entity_poly.entity_id
_entity_poly.type
_entity_poly.pdbx_seq_one_letter_code
_entity_poly.pdbx_strand_id
1 'polypeptide(L)'
;MNIGIVGTGLMGSQIALRLAHKGHKVTVFNRDKSKAEKLRSVNSSITLGVANQPSDIGCNCDIALICVKDYEAVSNVSFGKGGLIENPKADLVVIQCSTIAPDESHKIADLYSSKGIKIVSVPILGGISAAESGELILIAAGDKTDYDQSESILKDISKQVFYIGSNHGTASILKLAVNINISLIALALAEGLVFVKGNKIDPNIFVKIFNCTYFKTGISENKGPKIANDDYTTSFHLMNMVKDLNLALRTAHNSDLLLPTTTSAHTVYRASEVFGLSNMDYTSVASFLLKLNGSNTFGLSGK
;
A
#
# COMPACT_ATOMS: atom_id res chain seq x y z
N MET A 1 17.20 -5.56 -16.98
CA MET A 1 17.23 -6.61 -15.96
C MET A 1 15.98 -7.49 -16.09
N ASN A 2 16.02 -8.71 -15.60
CA ASN A 2 14.84 -9.57 -15.45
C ASN A 2 14.22 -9.32 -14.06
N ILE A 3 12.99 -8.85 -14.02
CA ILE A 3 12.33 -8.45 -12.77
C ILE A 3 11.06 -9.25 -12.58
N GLY A 4 10.88 -9.84 -11.41
CA GLY A 4 9.66 -10.51 -11.00
C GLY A 4 8.79 -9.65 -10.10
N ILE A 5 7.48 -9.64 -10.34
CA ILE A 5 6.50 -9.00 -9.45
C ILE A 5 5.57 -10.07 -8.90
N VAL A 6 5.63 -10.29 -7.59
CA VAL A 6 4.78 -11.24 -6.87
C VAL A 6 3.62 -10.46 -6.23
N GLY A 7 2.45 -10.60 -6.81
CA GLY A 7 1.22 -9.88 -6.45
C GLY A 7 0.86 -8.76 -7.43
N THR A 8 -0.16 -8.99 -8.25
CA THR A 8 -0.71 -8.03 -9.22
C THR A 8 -2.02 -7.39 -8.71
N GLY A 9 -1.98 -6.90 -7.47
CA GLY A 9 -3.03 -6.03 -6.92
C GLY A 9 -2.91 -4.60 -7.46
N LEU A 10 -3.64 -3.66 -6.85
CA LEU A 10 -3.65 -2.25 -7.29
C LEU A 10 -2.24 -1.66 -7.47
N MET A 11 -1.34 -1.90 -6.52
CA MET A 11 0.02 -1.36 -6.53
C MET A 11 0.96 -2.17 -7.41
N GLY A 12 1.01 -3.49 -7.22
CA GLY A 12 1.97 -4.35 -7.94
C GLY A 12 1.76 -4.36 -9.45
N SER A 13 0.51 -4.22 -9.94
CA SER A 13 0.25 -4.08 -11.37
C SER A 13 0.83 -2.79 -11.95
N GLN A 14 0.70 -1.66 -11.27
CA GLN A 14 1.27 -0.40 -11.77
C GLN A 14 2.79 -0.40 -11.74
N ILE A 15 3.39 -0.97 -10.69
CA ILE A 15 4.84 -1.16 -10.62
C ILE A 15 5.33 -2.04 -11.77
N ALA A 16 4.64 -3.15 -12.06
CA ALA A 16 4.99 -4.03 -13.17
C ALA A 16 4.96 -3.31 -14.52
N LEU A 17 3.90 -2.54 -14.77
CA LEU A 17 3.76 -1.74 -16.00
C LEU A 17 4.84 -0.67 -16.09
N ARG A 18 5.08 0.06 -14.99
CA ARG A 18 6.11 1.10 -14.94
C ARG A 18 7.49 0.56 -15.28
N LEU A 19 7.90 -0.57 -14.67
CA LEU A 19 9.19 -1.19 -14.92
C LEU A 19 9.30 -1.73 -16.36
N ALA A 20 8.22 -2.26 -16.91
CA ALA A 20 8.21 -2.68 -18.30
C ALA A 20 8.34 -1.49 -19.26
N HIS A 21 7.69 -0.35 -19.00
CA HIS A 21 7.88 0.90 -19.75
C HIS A 21 9.32 1.46 -19.66
N LYS A 22 10.02 1.16 -18.57
CA LYS A 22 11.44 1.49 -18.40
C LYS A 22 12.38 0.54 -19.13
N GLY A 23 11.85 -0.43 -19.88
CA GLY A 23 12.62 -1.36 -20.70
C GLY A 23 13.12 -2.61 -19.96
N HIS A 24 12.59 -2.89 -18.77
CA HIS A 24 12.91 -4.13 -18.06
C HIS A 24 12.07 -5.30 -18.59
N LYS A 25 12.65 -6.51 -18.56
CA LYS A 25 11.90 -7.74 -18.80
C LYS A 25 11.16 -8.14 -17.54
N VAL A 26 9.84 -7.93 -17.51
CA VAL A 26 9.02 -8.12 -16.32
C VAL A 26 8.21 -9.41 -16.40
N THR A 27 8.28 -10.23 -15.35
CA THR A 27 7.46 -11.42 -15.15
C THR A 27 6.60 -11.23 -13.93
N VAL A 28 5.29 -11.44 -14.05
CA VAL A 28 4.33 -11.24 -12.96
C VAL A 28 3.76 -12.57 -12.48
N PHE A 29 3.48 -12.64 -11.19
CA PHE A 29 2.74 -13.74 -10.55
C PHE A 29 1.58 -13.20 -9.72
N ASN A 30 0.46 -13.90 -9.77
CA ASN A 30 -0.65 -13.70 -8.85
C ASN A 30 -1.28 -15.06 -8.52
N ARG A 31 -1.69 -15.26 -7.27
CA ARG A 31 -2.42 -16.47 -6.83
C ARG A 31 -3.66 -16.74 -7.70
N ASP A 32 -4.39 -15.70 -8.06
CA ASP A 32 -5.42 -15.73 -9.09
C ASP A 32 -4.75 -15.41 -10.45
N LYS A 33 -4.43 -16.47 -11.19
CA LYS A 33 -3.72 -16.37 -12.47
C LYS A 33 -4.46 -15.47 -13.49
N SER A 34 -5.79 -15.40 -13.41
CA SER A 34 -6.59 -14.57 -14.31
C SER A 34 -6.23 -13.09 -14.23
N LYS A 35 -5.85 -12.60 -13.03
CA LYS A 35 -5.41 -11.21 -12.83
C LYS A 35 -4.08 -10.91 -13.51
N ALA A 36 -3.12 -11.84 -13.46
CA ALA A 36 -1.84 -11.71 -14.14
C ALA A 36 -2.01 -11.75 -15.68
N GLU A 37 -2.84 -12.68 -16.18
CA GLU A 37 -3.16 -12.79 -17.60
C GLU A 37 -3.89 -11.55 -18.13
N LYS A 38 -4.85 -11.02 -17.35
CA LYS A 38 -5.56 -9.77 -17.69
C LYS A 38 -4.57 -8.60 -17.79
N LEU A 39 -3.64 -8.48 -16.82
CA LEU A 39 -2.63 -7.42 -16.86
C LEU A 39 -1.77 -7.51 -18.12
N ARG A 40 -1.37 -8.71 -18.55
CA ARG A 40 -0.64 -8.96 -19.77
C ARG A 40 -1.42 -8.55 -21.03
N SER A 41 -2.72 -8.87 -21.08
CA SER A 41 -3.55 -8.68 -22.28
C SER A 41 -3.97 -7.22 -22.52
N VAL A 42 -4.08 -6.40 -21.48
CA VAL A 42 -4.58 -5.01 -21.58
C VAL A 42 -3.54 -4.05 -22.17
N ASN A 43 -2.25 -4.41 -22.14
CA ASN A 43 -1.16 -3.55 -22.61
C ASN A 43 -0.43 -4.18 -23.82
N SER A 44 -0.95 -3.95 -25.02
CA SER A 44 -0.39 -4.47 -26.28
C SER A 44 1.00 -3.92 -26.63
N SER A 45 1.38 -2.77 -26.05
CA SER A 45 2.70 -2.14 -26.25
C SER A 45 3.80 -2.69 -25.33
N ILE A 46 3.45 -3.54 -24.35
CA ILE A 46 4.37 -4.08 -23.35
C ILE A 46 4.23 -5.59 -23.29
N THR A 47 5.35 -6.30 -23.30
CA THR A 47 5.36 -7.76 -23.12
C THR A 47 5.65 -8.10 -21.66
N LEU A 48 4.64 -8.61 -20.95
CA LEU A 48 4.79 -9.17 -19.62
C LEU A 48 4.83 -10.70 -19.68
N GLY A 49 5.80 -11.31 -18.97
CA GLY A 49 5.79 -12.74 -18.68
C GLY A 49 4.77 -13.03 -17.58
N VAL A 50 4.17 -14.22 -17.57
CA VAL A 50 3.31 -14.70 -16.49
C VAL A 50 3.90 -15.98 -15.93
N ALA A 51 4.23 -15.97 -14.64
CA ALA A 51 4.73 -17.13 -13.90
C ALA A 51 3.55 -18.00 -13.39
N ASN A 52 3.78 -19.30 -13.29
CA ASN A 52 2.78 -20.23 -12.74
C ASN A 52 2.86 -20.30 -11.21
N GLN A 53 4.05 -20.11 -10.67
CA GLN A 53 4.33 -20.12 -9.23
C GLN A 53 5.46 -19.12 -8.90
N PRO A 54 5.61 -18.68 -7.64
CA PRO A 54 6.66 -17.73 -7.25
C PRO A 54 8.07 -18.22 -7.57
N SER A 55 8.35 -19.51 -7.45
CA SER A 55 9.67 -20.07 -7.75
C SER A 55 10.10 -19.86 -9.21
N ASP A 56 9.17 -19.77 -10.16
CA ASP A 56 9.51 -19.42 -11.55
C ASP A 56 10.16 -18.02 -11.61
N ILE A 57 9.74 -17.10 -10.74
CA ILE A 57 10.37 -15.78 -10.57
C ILE A 57 11.71 -15.93 -9.86
N GLY A 58 11.76 -16.67 -8.76
CA GLY A 58 13.01 -16.89 -8.01
C GLY A 58 14.14 -17.45 -8.90
N CYS A 59 13.83 -18.41 -9.77
CA CYS A 59 14.81 -19.05 -10.66
C CYS A 59 15.29 -18.17 -11.82
N ASN A 60 14.45 -17.26 -12.33
CA ASN A 60 14.70 -16.60 -13.63
C ASN A 60 14.93 -15.09 -13.52
N CYS A 61 14.62 -14.46 -12.40
CA CYS A 61 14.74 -13.01 -12.24
C CYS A 61 15.99 -12.61 -11.45
N ASP A 62 16.47 -11.40 -11.70
CA ASP A 62 17.57 -10.80 -10.96
C ASP A 62 17.04 -10.18 -9.67
N ILE A 63 15.82 -9.64 -9.74
CA ILE A 63 15.11 -8.99 -8.63
C ILE A 63 13.67 -9.52 -8.56
N ALA A 64 13.18 -9.79 -7.35
CA ALA A 64 11.79 -10.16 -7.08
C ALA A 64 11.16 -9.14 -6.12
N LEU A 65 10.14 -8.38 -6.59
CA LEU A 65 9.35 -7.50 -5.72
C LEU A 65 8.11 -8.23 -5.21
N ILE A 66 7.89 -8.20 -3.90
CA ILE A 66 6.71 -8.78 -3.24
C ILE A 66 5.74 -7.67 -2.85
N CYS A 67 4.56 -7.65 -3.48
CA CYS A 67 3.49 -6.69 -3.25
C CYS A 67 2.17 -7.42 -2.93
N VAL A 68 2.09 -8.05 -1.77
CA VAL A 68 0.93 -8.83 -1.33
C VAL A 68 0.28 -8.24 -0.08
N LYS A 69 -0.84 -8.80 0.39
CA LYS A 69 -1.72 -8.18 1.37
C LYS A 69 -1.11 -8.06 2.77
N ASP A 70 -0.49 -9.14 3.30
CA ASP A 70 -0.13 -9.29 4.70
C ASP A 70 1.05 -10.26 4.88
N TYR A 71 1.47 -10.46 6.14
CA TYR A 71 2.56 -11.35 6.50
C TYR A 71 2.36 -12.80 6.05
N GLU A 72 1.15 -13.32 6.21
CA GLU A 72 0.84 -14.69 5.79
C GLU A 72 1.03 -14.87 4.28
N ALA A 73 0.55 -13.90 3.50
CA ALA A 73 0.73 -13.90 2.05
C ALA A 73 2.21 -13.76 1.66
N VAL A 74 3.00 -12.91 2.34
CA VAL A 74 4.46 -12.81 2.13
C VAL A 74 5.13 -14.15 2.45
N SER A 75 4.83 -14.74 3.60
CA SER A 75 5.40 -16.02 4.01
C SER A 75 5.09 -17.13 3.01
N ASN A 76 3.84 -17.22 2.55
CA ASN A 76 3.39 -18.25 1.60
C ASN A 76 4.08 -18.12 0.25
N VAL A 77 4.20 -16.92 -0.34
CA VAL A 77 4.86 -16.74 -1.63
C VAL A 77 6.37 -16.86 -1.56
N SER A 78 6.95 -16.65 -0.38
CA SER A 78 8.39 -16.75 -0.14
C SER A 78 8.81 -18.19 0.17
N PHE A 79 8.15 -18.83 1.15
CA PHE A 79 8.60 -20.06 1.81
C PHE A 79 7.63 -21.23 1.67
N GLY A 80 6.43 -21.00 1.13
CA GLY A 80 5.46 -22.06 0.83
C GLY A 80 5.91 -22.94 -0.34
N LYS A 81 5.13 -23.98 -0.62
CA LYS A 81 5.38 -24.85 -1.80
C LYS A 81 5.32 -24.01 -3.09
N GLY A 82 6.34 -24.13 -3.92
CA GLY A 82 6.51 -23.29 -5.13
C GLY A 82 6.91 -21.86 -4.80
N GLY A 83 7.43 -21.59 -3.58
CA GLY A 83 7.84 -20.28 -3.13
C GLY A 83 9.14 -19.78 -3.76
N LEU A 84 9.43 -18.49 -3.60
CA LEU A 84 10.59 -17.83 -4.20
C LEU A 84 11.94 -18.49 -3.85
N ILE A 85 12.03 -19.14 -2.68
CA ILE A 85 13.27 -19.80 -2.22
C ILE A 85 13.50 -21.18 -2.86
N GLU A 86 12.58 -21.72 -3.64
CA GLU A 86 12.79 -22.99 -4.33
C GLU A 86 13.70 -22.80 -5.53
N ASN A 87 14.95 -23.22 -5.44
CA ASN A 87 15.99 -23.11 -6.47
C ASN A 87 16.18 -21.67 -7.00
N PRO A 88 16.44 -20.69 -6.10
CA PRO A 88 16.59 -19.32 -6.53
C PRO A 88 17.83 -19.13 -7.41
N LYS A 89 17.75 -18.18 -8.32
CA LYS A 89 18.93 -17.75 -9.09
C LYS A 89 20.02 -17.24 -8.14
N ALA A 90 21.27 -17.54 -8.45
CA ALA A 90 22.39 -16.92 -7.77
C ALA A 90 22.26 -15.39 -7.81
N ASP A 91 22.56 -14.73 -6.70
CA ASP A 91 22.45 -13.28 -6.53
C ASP A 91 21.05 -12.67 -6.64
N LEU A 92 19.98 -13.47 -6.56
CA LEU A 92 18.61 -12.93 -6.46
C LEU A 92 18.51 -11.93 -5.29
N VAL A 93 17.97 -10.75 -5.58
CA VAL A 93 17.58 -9.77 -4.55
C VAL A 93 16.07 -9.72 -4.41
N VAL A 94 15.57 -9.95 -3.21
CA VAL A 94 14.14 -9.83 -2.89
C VAL A 94 13.87 -8.44 -2.32
N ILE A 95 12.89 -7.75 -2.89
CA ILE A 95 12.40 -6.46 -2.41
C ILE A 95 11.02 -6.68 -1.81
N GLN A 96 10.91 -6.62 -0.48
CA GLN A 96 9.66 -6.80 0.25
C GLN A 96 8.94 -5.45 0.40
N CYS A 97 7.86 -5.25 -0.35
CA CYS A 97 7.08 -4.01 -0.40
C CYS A 97 5.77 -4.05 0.41
N SER A 98 5.37 -5.23 0.89
CA SER A 98 4.10 -5.38 1.62
C SER A 98 4.17 -4.73 3.00
N THR A 99 3.06 -4.12 3.44
CA THR A 99 2.97 -3.56 4.80
C THR A 99 2.70 -4.67 5.80
N ILE A 100 3.71 -4.99 6.61
CA ILE A 100 3.73 -5.98 7.70
C ILE A 100 4.30 -5.35 8.97
N ALA A 101 4.15 -6.02 10.11
CA ALA A 101 4.68 -5.53 11.38
C ALA A 101 6.21 -5.57 11.43
N PRO A 102 6.86 -4.76 12.30
CA PRO A 102 8.31 -4.74 12.43
C PRO A 102 8.93 -6.09 12.76
N ASP A 103 8.34 -6.83 13.71
CA ASP A 103 8.77 -8.19 14.09
C ASP A 103 8.59 -9.21 12.96
N GLU A 104 7.52 -9.07 12.17
CA GLU A 104 7.27 -9.87 10.97
C GLU A 104 8.31 -9.57 9.87
N SER A 105 8.69 -8.30 9.72
CA SER A 105 9.73 -7.87 8.77
C SER A 105 11.09 -8.49 9.11
N HIS A 106 11.45 -8.53 10.40
CA HIS A 106 12.67 -9.22 10.86
C HIS A 106 12.61 -10.72 10.58
N LYS A 107 11.51 -11.39 10.94
CA LYS A 107 11.34 -12.83 10.69
C LYS A 107 11.51 -13.19 9.20
N ILE A 108 10.93 -12.40 8.31
CA ILE A 108 11.07 -12.62 6.86
C ILE A 108 12.53 -12.42 6.44
N ALA A 109 13.18 -11.36 6.91
CA ALA A 109 14.59 -11.09 6.58
C ALA A 109 15.51 -12.20 7.07
N ASP A 110 15.36 -12.66 8.32
CA ASP A 110 16.14 -13.75 8.90
C ASP A 110 15.99 -15.06 8.12
N LEU A 111 14.76 -15.38 7.69
CA LEU A 111 14.49 -16.57 6.89
C LEU A 111 15.16 -16.52 5.51
N TYR A 112 15.16 -15.38 4.81
CA TYR A 112 15.86 -15.20 3.55
C TYR A 112 17.38 -15.28 3.76
N SER A 113 17.91 -14.57 4.76
CA SER A 113 19.33 -14.56 5.11
C SER A 113 19.85 -15.96 5.46
N SER A 114 19.05 -16.77 6.18
CA SER A 114 19.39 -18.17 6.50
C SER A 114 19.55 -19.07 5.28
N LYS A 115 18.99 -18.64 4.13
CA LYS A 115 19.11 -19.32 2.83
C LYS A 115 20.14 -18.65 1.91
N GLY A 116 20.87 -17.64 2.40
CA GLY A 116 21.83 -16.88 1.60
C GLY A 116 21.21 -16.01 0.52
N ILE A 117 19.91 -15.70 0.63
CA ILE A 117 19.19 -14.86 -0.34
C ILE A 117 19.14 -13.43 0.19
N LYS A 118 19.51 -12.49 -0.64
CA LYS A 118 19.51 -11.04 -0.36
C LYS A 118 18.09 -10.50 -0.23
N ILE A 119 17.86 -9.62 0.77
CA ILE A 119 16.55 -9.02 0.97
C ILE A 119 16.65 -7.57 1.43
N VAL A 120 15.77 -6.72 0.87
CA VAL A 120 15.55 -5.33 1.29
C VAL A 120 14.07 -5.13 1.60
N SER A 121 13.75 -4.58 2.76
CA SER A 121 12.39 -4.16 3.13
C SER A 121 12.13 -2.76 2.59
N VAL A 122 11.11 -2.63 1.72
CA VAL A 122 10.83 -1.38 1.02
C VAL A 122 9.32 -1.09 1.01
N PRO A 123 8.70 -0.83 2.16
CA PRO A 123 7.30 -0.37 2.17
C PRO A 123 7.13 0.92 1.37
N ILE A 124 5.97 1.03 0.74
CA ILE A 124 5.66 2.03 -0.28
C ILE A 124 4.72 3.09 0.28
N LEU A 125 5.02 4.36 -0.02
CA LEU A 125 4.13 5.50 0.18
C LEU A 125 3.74 6.08 -1.20
N GLY A 126 2.45 6.30 -1.39
CA GLY A 126 1.87 6.78 -2.64
C GLY A 126 0.67 5.92 -3.07
N GLY A 127 -0.11 6.46 -3.98
CA GLY A 127 -1.27 5.79 -4.57
C GLY A 127 -0.97 5.20 -5.95
N ILE A 128 -2.02 4.70 -6.61
CA ILE A 128 -1.98 4.10 -7.95
C ILE A 128 -1.32 5.04 -8.96
N SER A 129 -1.73 6.31 -9.01
CA SER A 129 -1.18 7.32 -9.93
C SER A 129 0.33 7.55 -9.73
N ALA A 130 0.79 7.60 -8.47
CA ALA A 130 2.22 7.74 -8.18
C ALA A 130 3.03 6.50 -8.60
N ALA A 131 2.45 5.30 -8.53
CA ALA A 131 3.10 4.09 -9.01
C ALA A 131 3.21 4.08 -10.55
N GLU A 132 2.16 4.54 -11.24
CA GLU A 132 2.11 4.65 -12.69
C GLU A 132 3.14 5.67 -13.21
N SER A 133 3.22 6.84 -12.59
CA SER A 133 4.17 7.91 -12.99
C SER A 133 5.61 7.67 -12.50
N GLY A 134 5.85 6.72 -11.58
CA GLY A 134 7.16 6.51 -10.97
C GLY A 134 7.49 7.58 -9.90
N GLU A 135 6.48 8.06 -9.21
CA GLU A 135 6.60 9.11 -8.18
C GLU A 135 6.34 8.58 -6.76
N LEU A 136 6.52 7.29 -6.55
CA LEU A 136 6.41 6.71 -5.22
C LEU A 136 7.47 7.27 -4.27
N ILE A 137 7.16 7.30 -2.99
CA ILE A 137 8.15 7.49 -1.93
C ILE A 137 8.41 6.13 -1.30
N LEU A 138 9.67 5.74 -1.23
CA LEU A 138 10.07 4.44 -0.72
C LEU A 138 10.91 4.61 0.54
N ILE A 139 10.69 3.72 1.51
CA ILE A 139 11.49 3.65 2.74
C ILE A 139 12.23 2.32 2.71
N ALA A 140 13.54 2.35 2.52
CA ALA A 140 14.34 1.15 2.33
C ALA A 140 15.18 0.82 3.57
N ALA A 141 15.12 -0.43 4.02
CA ALA A 141 15.96 -0.96 5.11
C ALA A 141 16.45 -2.36 4.76
N GLY A 142 17.68 -2.65 5.15
CA GLY A 142 18.37 -3.93 4.88
C GLY A 142 19.87 -3.69 4.71
N ASP A 143 20.61 -4.73 4.41
CA ASP A 143 22.03 -4.59 4.15
C ASP A 143 22.29 -3.56 3.05
N LYS A 144 23.32 -2.71 3.26
CA LYS A 144 23.66 -1.65 2.31
C LYS A 144 24.03 -2.18 0.94
N THR A 145 24.73 -3.31 0.91
CA THR A 145 25.11 -3.98 -0.35
C THR A 145 23.91 -4.48 -1.14
N ASP A 146 22.90 -5.04 -0.46
CA ASP A 146 21.67 -5.52 -1.08
C ASP A 146 20.80 -4.35 -1.57
N TYR A 147 20.75 -3.27 -0.77
CA TYR A 147 20.10 -2.02 -1.19
C TYR A 147 20.77 -1.45 -2.44
N ASP A 148 22.10 -1.34 -2.49
CA ASP A 148 22.81 -0.77 -3.63
C ASP A 148 22.55 -1.55 -4.94
N GLN A 149 22.41 -2.87 -4.86
CA GLN A 149 22.04 -3.70 -6.00
C GLN A 149 20.60 -3.46 -6.49
N SER A 150 19.71 -3.04 -5.60
CA SER A 150 18.31 -2.76 -5.92
C SER A 150 18.03 -1.28 -6.26
N GLU A 151 18.95 -0.37 -5.97
CA GLU A 151 18.73 1.07 -6.00
C GLU A 151 18.24 1.58 -7.37
N SER A 152 18.80 1.06 -8.47
CA SER A 152 18.41 1.47 -9.82
C SER A 152 16.94 1.18 -10.10
N ILE A 153 16.46 0.01 -9.68
CA ILE A 153 15.06 -0.40 -9.85
C ILE A 153 14.14 0.41 -8.95
N LEU A 154 14.56 0.69 -7.72
CA LEU A 154 13.79 1.54 -6.81
C LEU A 154 13.64 2.95 -7.36
N LYS A 155 14.68 3.52 -8.00
CA LYS A 155 14.63 4.83 -8.66
C LYS A 155 13.71 4.86 -9.88
N ASP A 156 13.54 3.76 -10.60
CA ASP A 156 12.64 3.69 -11.76
C ASP A 156 11.15 3.78 -11.39
N ILE A 157 10.81 3.43 -10.16
CA ILE A 157 9.42 3.44 -9.65
C ILE A 157 9.14 4.55 -8.64
N SER A 158 10.14 5.36 -8.28
CA SER A 158 10.00 6.34 -7.20
C SER A 158 10.56 7.71 -7.55
N LYS A 159 9.99 8.72 -6.92
CA LYS A 159 10.53 10.07 -6.86
C LYS A 159 11.66 10.20 -5.82
N GLN A 160 11.55 9.43 -4.74
CA GLN A 160 12.48 9.52 -3.62
C GLN A 160 12.58 8.17 -2.90
N VAL A 161 13.80 7.75 -2.60
CA VAL A 161 14.09 6.60 -1.74
C VAL A 161 14.81 7.08 -0.49
N PHE A 162 14.31 6.70 0.68
CA PHE A 162 14.96 6.93 1.96
C PHE A 162 15.58 5.61 2.44
N TYR A 163 16.88 5.45 2.29
CA TYR A 163 17.60 4.35 2.94
C TYR A 163 17.84 4.70 4.41
N ILE A 164 17.34 3.89 5.32
CA ILE A 164 17.29 4.18 6.76
C ILE A 164 18.13 3.20 7.60
N GLY A 165 19.04 2.47 6.98
CA GLY A 165 19.94 1.54 7.67
C GLY A 165 19.54 0.07 7.54
N SER A 166 20.26 -0.79 8.28
CA SER A 166 20.16 -2.24 8.13
C SER A 166 18.96 -2.90 8.84
N ASN A 167 18.30 -2.19 9.76
CA ASN A 167 17.21 -2.74 10.55
C ASN A 167 15.89 -2.77 9.76
N HIS A 168 15.49 -3.93 9.27
CA HIS A 168 14.29 -4.15 8.46
C HIS A 168 13.00 -3.65 9.10
N GLY A 169 12.86 -3.79 10.43
CA GLY A 169 11.67 -3.36 11.18
C GLY A 169 11.48 -1.84 11.18
N THR A 170 12.57 -1.05 11.07
CA THR A 170 12.48 0.42 11.06
C THR A 170 11.67 0.95 9.88
N ALA A 171 11.79 0.33 8.69
CA ALA A 171 10.99 0.70 7.53
C ALA A 171 9.49 0.49 7.78
N SER A 172 9.13 -0.64 8.40
CA SER A 172 7.75 -0.94 8.79
C SER A 172 7.20 0.07 9.80
N ILE A 173 7.98 0.44 10.83
CA ILE A 173 7.58 1.45 11.84
C ILE A 173 7.28 2.79 11.17
N LEU A 174 8.18 3.28 10.31
CA LEU A 174 7.99 4.55 9.61
C LEU A 174 6.77 4.52 8.67
N LYS A 175 6.57 3.41 7.95
CA LYS A 175 5.39 3.20 7.12
C LYS A 175 4.11 3.25 7.93
N LEU A 176 4.06 2.57 9.07
CA LEU A 176 2.89 2.55 9.96
C LEU A 176 2.63 3.94 10.57
N ALA A 177 3.67 4.67 10.97
CA ALA A 177 3.55 6.03 11.46
C ALA A 177 2.93 6.99 10.44
N VAL A 178 3.32 6.87 9.16
CA VAL A 178 2.69 7.66 8.08
C VAL A 178 1.23 7.25 7.88
N ASN A 179 0.91 5.96 7.93
CA ASN A 179 -0.46 5.48 7.75
C ASN A 179 -1.38 5.87 8.92
N ILE A 180 -0.86 5.96 10.15
CA ILE A 180 -1.58 6.59 11.29
C ILE A 180 -2.01 8.01 10.90
N ASN A 181 -1.08 8.86 10.46
CA ASN A 181 -1.38 10.24 10.09
C ASN A 181 -2.38 10.33 8.92
N ILE A 182 -2.22 9.49 7.89
CA ILE A 182 -3.16 9.44 6.76
C ILE A 182 -4.58 9.12 7.24
N SER A 183 -4.74 8.15 8.13
CA SER A 183 -6.04 7.75 8.66
C SER A 183 -6.69 8.86 9.49
N LEU A 184 -5.92 9.51 10.36
CA LEU A 184 -6.42 10.57 11.23
C LEU A 184 -6.82 11.82 10.43
N ILE A 185 -6.02 12.22 9.46
CA ILE A 185 -6.34 13.35 8.56
C ILE A 185 -7.62 13.08 7.77
N ALA A 186 -7.75 11.87 7.22
CA ALA A 186 -8.94 11.50 6.44
C ALA A 186 -10.19 11.44 7.33
N LEU A 187 -10.08 10.92 8.55
CA LEU A 187 -11.19 10.86 9.50
C LEU A 187 -11.62 12.27 9.96
N ALA A 188 -10.67 13.13 10.30
CA ALA A 188 -10.95 14.51 10.67
C ALA A 188 -11.64 15.29 9.52
N LEU A 189 -11.18 15.08 8.28
CA LEU A 189 -11.83 15.68 7.11
C LEU A 189 -13.26 15.15 6.92
N ALA A 190 -13.47 13.85 7.13
CA ALA A 190 -14.78 13.21 7.05
C ALA A 190 -15.76 13.77 8.10
N GLU A 191 -15.34 13.92 9.36
CA GLU A 191 -16.15 14.53 10.42
C GLU A 191 -16.51 15.99 10.11
N GLY A 192 -15.56 16.78 9.62
CA GLY A 192 -15.82 18.16 9.17
C GLY A 192 -16.86 18.23 8.06
N LEU A 193 -16.79 17.33 7.07
CA LEU A 193 -17.77 17.23 5.99
C LEU A 193 -19.17 16.82 6.51
N VAL A 194 -19.24 15.86 7.41
CA VAL A 194 -20.50 15.45 8.05
C VAL A 194 -21.10 16.61 8.86
N PHE A 195 -20.28 17.34 9.61
CA PHE A 195 -20.71 18.49 10.42
C PHE A 195 -21.34 19.60 9.57
N VAL A 196 -20.68 20.01 8.48
CA VAL A 196 -21.24 21.06 7.59
C VAL A 196 -22.50 20.58 6.86
N LYS A 197 -22.53 19.33 6.42
CA LYS A 197 -23.70 18.72 5.81
C LYS A 197 -24.90 18.67 6.76
N GLY A 198 -24.68 18.28 8.01
CA GLY A 198 -25.74 18.28 9.06
C GLY A 198 -26.31 19.66 9.32
N ASN A 199 -25.51 20.71 9.11
CA ASN A 199 -25.94 22.11 9.18
C ASN A 199 -26.44 22.70 7.84
N LYS A 200 -26.75 21.84 6.86
CA LYS A 200 -27.30 22.22 5.54
C LYS A 200 -26.37 23.10 4.69
N ILE A 201 -25.06 23.05 4.94
CA ILE A 201 -24.03 23.73 4.15
C ILE A 201 -23.52 22.76 3.08
N ASP A 202 -23.27 23.26 1.88
CA ASP A 202 -22.67 22.46 0.79
C ASP A 202 -21.25 22.02 1.19
N PRO A 203 -20.98 20.71 1.28
CA PRO A 203 -19.65 20.18 1.62
C PRO A 203 -18.54 20.67 0.67
N ASN A 204 -18.85 20.97 -0.59
CA ASN A 204 -17.87 21.49 -1.55
C ASN A 204 -17.37 22.89 -1.15
N ILE A 205 -18.21 23.71 -0.50
CA ILE A 205 -17.80 25.01 0.02
C ILE A 205 -16.77 24.81 1.15
N PHE A 206 -17.03 23.86 2.06
CA PHE A 206 -16.09 23.52 3.13
C PHE A 206 -14.73 23.07 2.57
N VAL A 207 -14.73 22.16 1.57
CA VAL A 207 -13.48 21.68 0.94
C VAL A 207 -12.70 22.84 0.33
N LYS A 208 -13.38 23.77 -0.38
CA LYS A 208 -12.74 24.96 -0.97
C LYS A 208 -12.10 25.83 0.12
N ILE A 209 -12.85 26.14 1.19
CA ILE A 209 -12.33 26.96 2.30
C ILE A 209 -11.15 26.26 2.97
N PHE A 210 -11.28 24.98 3.31
CA PHE A 210 -10.22 24.20 3.97
C PHE A 210 -8.94 24.21 3.15
N ASN A 211 -9.03 24.02 1.84
CA ASN A 211 -7.87 24.00 0.95
C ASN A 211 -7.25 25.41 0.71
N CYS A 212 -7.89 26.49 1.16
CA CYS A 212 -7.30 27.83 1.21
C CYS A 212 -6.55 28.11 2.51
N THR A 213 -6.64 27.24 3.51
CA THR A 213 -5.98 27.41 4.81
C THR A 213 -4.61 26.74 4.84
N TYR A 214 -3.82 27.03 5.89
CA TYR A 214 -2.55 26.33 6.19
C TYR A 214 -2.75 24.84 6.55
N PHE A 215 -3.97 24.43 6.84
CA PHE A 215 -4.29 23.04 7.19
C PHE A 215 -4.55 22.15 5.97
N LYS A 216 -4.49 22.71 4.75
CA LYS A 216 -4.62 21.92 3.54
C LYS A 216 -3.58 20.80 3.49
N THR A 217 -3.99 19.67 2.98
CA THR A 217 -3.16 18.48 2.80
C THR A 217 -3.38 17.89 1.40
N GLY A 218 -2.44 17.07 0.92
CA GLY A 218 -2.67 16.29 -0.30
C GLY A 218 -3.93 15.41 -0.22
N ILE A 219 -4.33 14.99 0.99
CA ILE A 219 -5.59 14.27 1.22
C ILE A 219 -6.78 15.20 1.00
N SER A 220 -6.79 16.39 1.59
CA SER A 220 -7.92 17.33 1.43
C SER A 220 -8.05 17.82 -0.01
N GLU A 221 -6.95 18.02 -0.72
CA GLU A 221 -6.95 18.43 -2.13
C GLU A 221 -7.45 17.32 -3.07
N ASN A 222 -6.98 16.08 -2.89
CA ASN A 222 -7.28 14.97 -3.81
C ASN A 222 -8.53 14.17 -3.41
N LYS A 223 -8.79 14.00 -2.11
CA LYS A 223 -9.90 13.18 -1.60
C LYS A 223 -11.11 14.04 -1.15
N GLY A 224 -10.87 15.26 -0.69
CA GLY A 224 -11.96 16.14 -0.23
C GLY A 224 -13.08 16.31 -1.25
N PRO A 225 -12.80 16.70 -2.51
CA PRO A 225 -13.83 16.83 -3.56
C PRO A 225 -14.54 15.50 -3.84
N LYS A 226 -13.81 14.37 -3.80
CA LYS A 226 -14.40 13.05 -4.03
C LYS A 226 -15.38 12.67 -2.94
N ILE A 227 -15.00 12.84 -1.67
CA ILE A 227 -15.86 12.57 -0.51
C ILE A 227 -17.13 13.45 -0.59
N ALA A 228 -16.96 14.76 -0.87
CA ALA A 228 -18.07 15.69 -0.97
C ALA A 228 -19.08 15.34 -2.09
N ASN A 229 -18.67 14.55 -3.07
CA ASN A 229 -19.47 14.06 -4.19
C ASN A 229 -19.74 12.54 -4.13
N ASP A 230 -19.59 11.92 -2.99
CA ASP A 230 -19.81 10.47 -2.76
C ASP A 230 -18.98 9.55 -3.69
N ASP A 231 -17.84 10.02 -4.21
CA ASP A 231 -16.91 9.20 -5.01
C ASP A 231 -15.89 8.50 -4.10
N TYR A 232 -16.08 7.22 -3.91
CA TYR A 232 -15.20 6.34 -3.13
C TYR A 232 -14.47 5.34 -4.02
N THR A 233 -14.17 5.73 -5.26
CA THR A 233 -13.35 4.94 -6.19
C THR A 233 -12.01 4.59 -5.53
N THR A 234 -11.73 3.29 -5.44
CA THR A 234 -10.67 2.75 -4.60
C THR A 234 -9.27 3.05 -5.16
N SER A 235 -8.48 3.73 -4.37
CA SER A 235 -7.02 3.84 -4.54
C SER A 235 -6.26 3.10 -3.42
N PHE A 236 -6.90 2.96 -2.25
CA PHE A 236 -6.43 2.18 -1.11
C PHE A 236 -7.64 1.64 -0.35
N HIS A 237 -7.77 0.32 -0.26
CA HIS A 237 -8.93 -0.32 0.36
C HIS A 237 -9.05 0.00 1.84
N LEU A 238 -10.29 0.24 2.32
CA LEU A 238 -10.60 0.46 3.73
C LEU A 238 -10.11 -0.71 4.61
N MET A 239 -10.28 -1.94 4.17
CA MET A 239 -9.76 -3.12 4.88
C MET A 239 -8.23 -3.09 5.09
N ASN A 240 -7.47 -2.50 4.16
CA ASN A 240 -6.03 -2.35 4.32
C ASN A 240 -5.69 -1.27 5.33
N MET A 241 -6.48 -0.18 5.41
CA MET A 241 -6.31 0.84 6.46
C MET A 241 -6.59 0.24 7.84
N VAL A 242 -7.67 -0.55 7.99
CA VAL A 242 -7.96 -1.28 9.24
C VAL A 242 -6.80 -2.18 9.63
N LYS A 243 -6.28 -2.97 8.68
CA LYS A 243 -5.11 -3.83 8.91
C LYS A 243 -3.89 -3.03 9.36
N ASP A 244 -3.56 -1.93 8.67
CA ASP A 244 -2.36 -1.14 8.96
C ASP A 244 -2.47 -0.45 10.33
N LEU A 245 -3.65 0.06 10.71
CA LEU A 245 -3.90 0.60 12.04
C LEU A 245 -3.79 -0.47 13.13
N ASN A 246 -4.28 -1.69 12.86
CA ASN A 246 -4.13 -2.82 13.80
C ASN A 246 -2.65 -3.19 13.98
N LEU A 247 -1.86 -3.22 12.91
CA LEU A 247 -0.41 -3.45 12.99
C LEU A 247 0.28 -2.35 13.80
N ALA A 248 -0.12 -1.07 13.61
CA ALA A 248 0.43 0.06 14.35
C ALA A 248 0.10 -0.03 15.85
N LEU A 249 -1.15 -0.34 16.22
CA LEU A 249 -1.57 -0.48 17.61
C LEU A 249 -0.91 -1.68 18.30
N ARG A 250 -0.76 -2.81 17.60
CA ARG A 250 0.00 -3.97 18.10
C ARG A 250 1.47 -3.61 18.33
N THR A 251 2.08 -2.89 17.40
CA THR A 251 3.47 -2.43 17.54
C THR A 251 3.63 -1.47 18.71
N ALA A 252 2.70 -0.52 18.88
CA ALA A 252 2.69 0.41 20.01
C ALA A 252 2.55 -0.33 21.35
N HIS A 253 1.62 -1.28 21.45
CA HIS A 253 1.43 -2.10 22.64
C HIS A 253 2.73 -2.86 23.02
N ASN A 254 3.41 -3.46 22.04
CA ASN A 254 4.68 -4.17 22.28
C ASN A 254 5.85 -3.26 22.72
N SER A 255 5.66 -1.94 22.59
CA SER A 255 6.62 -0.90 22.99
C SER A 255 6.14 -0.05 24.16
N ASP A 256 5.09 -0.49 24.87
CA ASP A 256 4.44 0.24 25.97
C ASP A 256 4.01 1.68 25.62
N LEU A 257 3.62 1.92 24.36
CA LEU A 257 3.17 3.22 23.88
C LEU A 257 1.64 3.30 23.81
N LEU A 258 1.08 4.43 24.24
CA LEU A 258 -0.35 4.72 24.13
C LEU A 258 -0.63 5.62 22.92
N LEU A 259 -1.54 5.20 22.07
CA LEU A 259 -2.01 5.93 20.89
C LEU A 259 -3.52 6.12 20.92
N PRO A 260 -4.06 6.98 21.84
CA PRO A 260 -5.51 7.07 22.09
C PRO A 260 -6.29 7.52 20.85
N THR A 261 -5.80 8.50 20.11
CA THR A 261 -6.45 8.98 18.89
C THR A 261 -6.47 7.90 17.79
N THR A 262 -5.39 7.15 17.64
CA THR A 262 -5.31 6.03 16.68
C THR A 262 -6.26 4.90 17.08
N THR A 263 -6.40 4.62 18.38
CA THR A 263 -7.36 3.63 18.90
C THR A 263 -8.78 4.00 18.54
N SER A 264 -9.16 5.27 18.76
CA SER A 264 -10.48 5.78 18.39
C SER A 264 -10.70 5.69 16.87
N ALA A 265 -9.75 6.13 16.07
CA ALA A 265 -9.83 6.04 14.61
C ALA A 265 -9.97 4.58 14.13
N HIS A 266 -9.16 3.67 14.66
CA HIS A 266 -9.24 2.24 14.33
C HIS A 266 -10.64 1.68 14.61
N THR A 267 -11.27 2.07 15.73
CA THR A 267 -12.64 1.64 16.07
C THR A 267 -13.64 2.10 14.99
N VAL A 268 -13.55 3.34 14.52
CA VAL A 268 -14.43 3.88 13.48
C VAL A 268 -14.19 3.19 12.13
N TYR A 269 -12.93 3.00 11.72
CA TYR A 269 -12.58 2.28 10.50
C TYR A 269 -13.04 0.81 10.56
N ARG A 270 -12.87 0.14 11.70
CA ARG A 270 -13.32 -1.23 11.89
C ARG A 270 -14.84 -1.34 11.84
N ALA A 271 -15.56 -0.41 12.44
CA ALA A 271 -17.02 -0.34 12.32
C ALA A 271 -17.45 -0.15 10.86
N SER A 272 -16.77 0.71 10.11
CA SER A 272 -17.02 0.93 8.66
C SER A 272 -16.79 -0.36 7.85
N GLU A 273 -15.76 -1.13 8.20
CA GLU A 273 -15.48 -2.43 7.58
C GLU A 273 -16.61 -3.43 7.82
N VAL A 274 -17.06 -3.57 9.08
CA VAL A 274 -18.19 -4.42 9.45
C VAL A 274 -19.49 -3.98 8.75
N PHE A 275 -19.62 -2.69 8.51
CA PHE A 275 -20.75 -2.12 7.76
C PHE A 275 -20.73 -2.42 6.25
N GLY A 276 -19.71 -3.13 5.76
CA GLY A 276 -19.63 -3.62 4.37
C GLY A 276 -18.79 -2.73 3.43
N LEU A 277 -18.00 -1.80 3.95
CA LEU A 277 -17.18 -0.87 3.14
C LEU A 277 -15.76 -1.37 2.87
N SER A 278 -15.43 -2.62 3.19
CA SER A 278 -14.08 -3.23 3.12
C SER A 278 -13.34 -2.97 1.80
N ASN A 279 -14.05 -3.10 0.67
CA ASN A 279 -13.48 -3.02 -0.67
C ASN A 279 -13.53 -1.61 -1.29
N MET A 280 -14.12 -0.64 -0.59
CA MET A 280 -14.15 0.75 -1.02
C MET A 280 -12.85 1.46 -0.64
N ASP A 281 -12.66 2.68 -1.14
CA ASP A 281 -11.55 3.53 -0.69
C ASP A 281 -11.64 3.78 0.82
N TYR A 282 -10.50 3.90 1.49
CA TYR A 282 -10.46 4.14 2.94
C TYR A 282 -11.23 5.40 3.37
N THR A 283 -11.41 6.35 2.47
CA THR A 283 -12.21 7.56 2.71
C THR A 283 -13.71 7.30 2.79
N SER A 284 -14.18 6.08 2.44
CA SER A 284 -15.58 5.69 2.61
C SER A 284 -16.04 5.64 4.07
N VAL A 285 -15.11 5.77 5.03
CA VAL A 285 -15.42 6.07 6.44
C VAL A 285 -16.35 7.28 6.56
N ALA A 286 -16.26 8.25 5.65
CA ALA A 286 -17.16 9.41 5.61
C ALA A 286 -18.62 9.02 5.30
N SER A 287 -18.84 8.08 4.38
CA SER A 287 -20.17 7.51 4.10
C SER A 287 -20.76 6.79 5.32
N PHE A 288 -19.91 6.05 6.06
CA PHE A 288 -20.34 5.42 7.32
C PHE A 288 -20.77 6.46 8.35
N LEU A 289 -19.97 7.50 8.57
CA LEU A 289 -20.30 8.58 9.51
C LEU A 289 -21.59 9.33 9.11
N LEU A 290 -21.80 9.57 7.81
CA LEU A 290 -23.04 10.16 7.33
C LEU A 290 -24.25 9.30 7.68
N LYS A 291 -24.19 8.01 7.47
CA LYS A 291 -25.29 7.08 7.76
C LYS A 291 -25.58 7.00 9.24
N LEU A 292 -24.57 7.05 10.10
CA LEU A 292 -24.75 7.15 11.56
C LEU A 292 -25.54 8.42 11.97
N ASN A 293 -25.45 9.49 11.16
CA ASN A 293 -26.15 10.76 11.36
C ASN A 293 -27.44 10.89 10.53
N GLY A 294 -28.01 9.77 10.05
CA GLY A 294 -29.29 9.73 9.37
C GLY A 294 -29.28 10.25 7.93
N SER A 295 -28.12 10.42 7.31
CA SER A 295 -27.97 10.85 5.91
C SER A 295 -27.33 9.77 5.05
N ASN A 296 -27.74 9.68 3.78
CA ASN A 296 -27.21 8.64 2.88
C ASN A 296 -26.16 9.17 1.88
N THR A 297 -26.16 10.47 1.58
CA THR A 297 -25.27 11.09 0.59
C THR A 297 -24.77 12.45 1.05
N PHE A 298 -23.60 12.89 0.57
CA PHE A 298 -23.12 14.25 0.72
C PHE A 298 -23.76 15.21 -0.27
N GLY A 299 -24.31 14.71 -1.39
CA GLY A 299 -25.05 15.52 -2.35
C GLY A 299 -26.21 16.28 -1.70
N LEU A 300 -26.47 17.50 -2.13
CA LEU A 300 -27.69 18.20 -1.77
C LEU A 300 -28.84 17.44 -2.48
N SER A 301 -29.68 16.75 -1.70
CA SER A 301 -30.93 16.22 -2.24
C SER A 301 -31.69 17.41 -2.86
N GLY A 302 -31.83 17.40 -4.19
CA GLY A 302 -32.65 18.39 -4.87
C GLY A 302 -34.05 18.41 -4.25
N LYS A 303 -34.48 19.59 -3.86
CA LYS A 303 -35.89 19.86 -3.56
C LYS A 303 -36.71 19.76 -4.83
#